data_afb1d7b085c738f91f2fc5721be92e61
#
_entry.id   afb1d7b085c738f91f2fc5721be92e61
#
_cell.length_a   1.000
_cell.length_b   1.000
_cell.length_c   1.000
_cell.angle_alpha   90.00
_cell.angle_beta   90.00
_cell.angle_gamma   90.00
#
_symmetry.space_group_name_H-M   'P 1'
#
loop_
_entity.id
_entity.type
_entity.pdbx_description
1 polymer ?
#
loop_
_entity_poly.entity_id
_entity_poly.type
_entity_poly.pdbx_seq_one_letter_code
_entity_poly.pdbx_strand_id
1 'polypeptide(L)'
;GEEIGHFITNAQKIEEQIDAIAHSSDYNSDQLRTIRDAIAKISEQLEAGTREMREISGQTQAIIAEAEVAHESLSAYAMDAYHEKMFALCQGAKKAVEQAFEGAIEGGKLRVEDVFDTEFKPISGTNPQKYSTRYDSFTDGALGAMIDTIMKNNPHMLYAVPMHKSGYIPTHSARAPLTGDYEKDLFGNRSKRIFTDRGVRGANHEKPVLLQTYRREDGVIMHDISVPLYVKGRHWGGFRIGYKPSAV
;
A
#
# COMPACT_ATOMS: atom_id res chain seq x y z
N GLY A 1 -36.64 -81.08 -19.71
CA GLY A 1 -37.68 -79.98 -19.69
C GLY A 1 -37.43 -78.85 -18.66
N GLU A 2 -36.96 -79.19 -17.44
CA GLU A 2 -36.81 -78.19 -16.36
C GLU A 2 -35.69 -77.19 -16.59
N GLU A 3 -34.54 -77.58 -17.10
CA GLU A 3 -33.41 -76.64 -17.39
C GLU A 3 -33.74 -75.60 -18.42
N ILE A 4 -34.53 -75.86 -19.43
CA ILE A 4 -34.99 -74.90 -20.44
C ILE A 4 -35.98 -73.91 -19.83
N GLY A 5 -36.87 -74.37 -18.92
CA GLY A 5 -37.76 -73.50 -18.17
C GLY A 5 -37.02 -72.46 -17.32
N HIS A 6 -36.00 -72.92 -16.59
CA HIS A 6 -35.12 -72.04 -15.80
C HIS A 6 -34.34 -71.01 -16.67
N PHE A 7 -33.87 -71.45 -17.84
CA PHE A 7 -33.21 -70.57 -18.80
C PHE A 7 -34.13 -69.47 -19.31
N ILE A 8 -35.36 -69.81 -19.72
CA ILE A 8 -36.36 -68.82 -20.20
C ILE A 8 -36.71 -67.81 -19.08
N THR A 9 -36.94 -68.29 -17.85
CA THR A 9 -37.23 -67.43 -16.70
C THR A 9 -36.06 -66.47 -16.38
N ASN A 10 -34.84 -66.93 -16.46
CA ASN A 10 -33.63 -66.09 -16.24
C ASN A 10 -33.48 -65.07 -17.41
N ALA A 11 -33.73 -65.47 -18.63
CA ALA A 11 -33.70 -64.57 -19.79
C ALA A 11 -34.74 -63.45 -19.65
N GLN A 12 -35.96 -63.77 -19.23
CA GLN A 12 -36.99 -62.75 -18.96
C GLN A 12 -36.59 -61.76 -17.82
N LYS A 13 -36.02 -62.27 -16.75
CA LYS A 13 -35.51 -61.41 -15.67
C LYS A 13 -34.38 -60.50 -16.12
N ILE A 14 -33.50 -60.96 -16.99
CA ILE A 14 -32.44 -60.14 -17.58
C ILE A 14 -33.03 -59.04 -18.46
N GLU A 15 -34.05 -59.37 -19.27
CA GLU A 15 -34.75 -58.40 -20.10
C GLU A 15 -35.40 -57.27 -19.24
N GLU A 16 -36.13 -57.64 -18.17
CA GLU A 16 -36.72 -56.71 -17.23
C GLU A 16 -35.65 -55.81 -16.56
N GLN A 17 -34.49 -56.41 -16.22
CA GLN A 17 -33.37 -55.64 -15.63
C GLN A 17 -32.74 -54.67 -16.65
N ILE A 18 -32.61 -55.06 -17.90
CA ILE A 18 -32.10 -54.21 -18.96
C ILE A 18 -33.04 -53.01 -19.18
N ASP A 19 -34.36 -53.23 -19.20
CA ASP A 19 -35.34 -52.14 -19.32
C ASP A 19 -35.31 -51.18 -18.15
N ALA A 20 -35.18 -51.72 -16.91
CA ALA A 20 -35.03 -50.89 -15.73
C ALA A 20 -33.74 -50.05 -15.75
N ILE A 21 -32.62 -50.63 -16.21
CA ILE A 21 -31.34 -49.91 -16.39
C ILE A 21 -31.51 -48.80 -17.48
N ALA A 22 -32.16 -49.09 -18.60
CA ALA A 22 -32.41 -48.14 -19.67
C ALA A 22 -33.20 -46.93 -19.14
N HIS A 23 -34.32 -47.19 -18.46
CA HIS A 23 -35.11 -46.12 -17.81
C HIS A 23 -34.33 -45.27 -16.80
N SER A 24 -33.51 -45.97 -15.95
CA SER A 24 -32.67 -45.29 -15.00
C SER A 24 -31.58 -44.43 -15.68
N SER A 25 -31.03 -44.91 -16.79
CA SER A 25 -30.06 -44.17 -17.60
C SER A 25 -30.67 -42.91 -18.22
N ASP A 26 -31.87 -43.00 -18.77
CA ASP A 26 -32.59 -41.86 -19.35
C ASP A 26 -32.90 -40.81 -18.26
N TYR A 27 -33.41 -41.25 -17.12
CA TYR A 27 -33.65 -40.38 -15.98
C TYR A 27 -32.37 -39.68 -15.50
N ASN A 28 -31.28 -40.39 -15.36
CA ASN A 28 -30.00 -39.81 -14.99
C ASN A 28 -29.49 -38.80 -16.02
N SER A 29 -29.72 -39.08 -17.32
CA SER A 29 -29.33 -38.15 -18.38
C SER A 29 -30.09 -36.82 -18.28
N ASP A 30 -31.38 -36.88 -17.97
CA ASP A 30 -32.22 -35.67 -17.76
C ASP A 30 -31.81 -34.91 -16.51
N GLN A 31 -31.46 -35.60 -15.41
CA GLN A 31 -30.94 -34.99 -14.22
C GLN A 31 -29.59 -34.28 -14.49
N LEU A 32 -28.68 -34.91 -15.21
CA LEU A 32 -27.40 -34.32 -15.60
C LEU A 32 -27.59 -33.08 -16.47
N ARG A 33 -28.59 -33.07 -17.37
CA ARG A 33 -28.93 -31.88 -18.15
C ARG A 33 -29.39 -30.73 -17.25
N THR A 34 -30.27 -31.02 -16.30
CA THR A 34 -30.76 -30.03 -15.31
C THR A 34 -29.63 -29.46 -14.46
N ILE A 35 -28.74 -30.32 -13.98
CA ILE A 35 -27.57 -29.91 -13.20
C ILE A 35 -26.66 -29.00 -14.05
N ARG A 36 -26.39 -29.37 -15.30
CA ARG A 36 -25.55 -28.57 -16.19
C ARG A 36 -26.14 -27.17 -16.42
N ASP A 37 -27.44 -27.07 -16.62
CA ASP A 37 -28.12 -25.80 -16.82
C ASP A 37 -28.11 -24.94 -15.54
N ALA A 38 -28.24 -25.56 -14.37
CA ALA A 38 -28.07 -24.88 -13.08
C ALA A 38 -26.65 -24.35 -12.88
N ILE A 39 -25.62 -25.14 -13.21
CA ILE A 39 -24.20 -24.72 -13.14
C ILE A 39 -23.96 -23.53 -14.09
N ALA A 40 -24.50 -23.56 -15.30
CA ALA A 40 -24.37 -22.45 -16.25
C ALA A 40 -24.95 -21.14 -15.67
N LYS A 41 -26.15 -21.20 -15.07
CA LYS A 41 -26.76 -20.04 -14.40
C LYS A 41 -25.94 -19.52 -13.21
N ILE A 42 -25.42 -20.43 -12.37
CA ILE A 42 -24.56 -20.05 -11.25
C ILE A 42 -23.28 -19.37 -11.75
N SER A 43 -22.68 -19.88 -12.83
CA SER A 43 -21.49 -19.25 -13.42
C SER A 43 -21.76 -17.83 -13.91
N GLU A 44 -22.90 -17.63 -14.60
CA GLU A 44 -23.32 -16.29 -15.05
C GLU A 44 -23.55 -15.32 -13.87
N GLN A 45 -24.21 -15.81 -12.82
CA GLN A 45 -24.44 -15.01 -11.59
C GLN A 45 -23.13 -14.65 -10.87
N LEU A 46 -22.16 -15.57 -10.81
CA LEU A 46 -20.84 -15.31 -10.24
C LEU A 46 -20.06 -14.27 -11.03
N GLU A 47 -20.12 -14.32 -12.36
CA GLU A 47 -19.49 -13.30 -13.20
C GLU A 47 -20.13 -11.93 -13.03
N ALA A 48 -21.47 -11.86 -12.96
CA ALA A 48 -22.20 -10.62 -12.68
C ALA A 48 -21.83 -10.06 -11.31
N GLY A 49 -21.86 -10.88 -10.26
CA GLY A 49 -21.46 -10.49 -8.91
C GLY A 49 -20.00 -10.01 -8.83
N THR A 50 -19.11 -10.64 -9.60
CA THR A 50 -17.71 -10.21 -9.68
C THR A 50 -17.57 -8.83 -10.32
N ARG A 51 -18.37 -8.53 -11.35
CA ARG A 51 -18.38 -7.19 -11.98
C ARG A 51 -18.90 -6.13 -11.01
N GLU A 52 -20.03 -6.41 -10.33
CA GLU A 52 -20.59 -5.50 -9.31
C GLU A 52 -19.62 -5.22 -8.18
N MET A 53 -18.93 -6.25 -7.66
CA MET A 53 -17.92 -6.08 -6.61
C MET A 53 -16.77 -5.17 -7.05
N ARG A 54 -16.32 -5.25 -8.31
CA ARG A 54 -15.30 -4.35 -8.85
C ARG A 54 -15.80 -2.91 -8.93
N GLU A 55 -17.04 -2.71 -9.36
CA GLU A 55 -17.66 -1.38 -9.42
C GLU A 55 -17.80 -0.77 -8.03
N ILE A 56 -18.32 -1.52 -7.06
CA ILE A 56 -18.43 -1.09 -5.64
C ILE A 56 -17.05 -0.76 -5.08
N SER A 57 -16.02 -1.56 -5.38
CA SER A 57 -14.65 -1.28 -4.96
C SER A 57 -14.15 0.05 -5.54
N GLY A 58 -14.41 0.32 -6.82
CA GLY A 58 -14.05 1.58 -7.47
C GLY A 58 -14.77 2.78 -6.86
N GLN A 59 -16.08 2.67 -6.62
CA GLN A 59 -16.88 3.72 -5.97
C GLN A 59 -16.40 3.98 -4.54
N THR A 60 -16.10 2.93 -3.79
CA THR A 60 -15.56 3.05 -2.42
C THR A 60 -14.23 3.81 -2.41
N GLN A 61 -13.34 3.52 -3.35
CA GLN A 61 -12.07 4.25 -3.48
C GLN A 61 -12.28 5.73 -3.82
N ALA A 62 -13.25 6.05 -4.68
CA ALA A 62 -13.60 7.43 -5.01
C ALA A 62 -14.14 8.19 -3.79
N ILE A 63 -15.05 7.58 -3.00
CA ILE A 63 -15.58 8.17 -1.77
C ILE A 63 -14.47 8.41 -0.75
N ILE A 64 -13.54 7.48 -0.59
CA ILE A 64 -12.38 7.65 0.31
C ILE A 64 -11.53 8.84 -0.15
N ALA A 65 -11.26 8.97 -1.45
CA ALA A 65 -10.49 10.08 -1.99
C ALA A 65 -11.18 11.43 -1.78
N GLU A 66 -12.49 11.52 -1.97
CA GLU A 66 -13.28 12.72 -1.71
C GLU A 66 -13.30 13.09 -0.23
N ALA A 67 -13.46 12.10 0.66
CA ALA A 67 -13.40 12.31 2.11
C ALA A 67 -12.02 12.80 2.57
N GLU A 68 -10.94 12.29 1.99
CA GLU A 68 -9.58 12.76 2.25
C GLU A 68 -9.40 14.23 1.84
N VAL A 69 -9.90 14.63 0.67
CA VAL A 69 -9.86 16.03 0.20
C VAL A 69 -10.68 16.94 1.09
N ALA A 70 -11.88 16.52 1.50
CA ALA A 70 -12.72 17.30 2.41
C ALA A 70 -12.04 17.48 3.78
N HIS A 71 -11.48 16.41 4.34
CA HIS A 71 -10.73 16.47 5.60
C HIS A 71 -9.51 17.39 5.51
N GLU A 72 -8.73 17.30 4.42
CA GLU A 72 -7.61 18.20 4.16
C GLU A 72 -8.05 19.67 4.15
N SER A 73 -9.18 19.96 3.49
CA SER A 73 -9.71 21.32 3.40
C SER A 73 -10.13 21.86 4.76
N LEU A 74 -10.77 21.05 5.59
CA LEU A 74 -11.16 21.42 6.95
C LEU A 74 -9.95 21.61 7.86
N SER A 75 -8.94 20.77 7.76
CA SER A 75 -7.72 20.83 8.57
C SER A 75 -6.89 22.07 8.31
N ALA A 76 -7.04 22.71 7.12
CA ALA A 76 -6.39 23.96 6.82
C ALA A 76 -6.96 25.15 7.64
N TYR A 77 -8.17 25.01 8.21
CA TYR A 77 -8.84 26.06 8.95
C TYR A 77 -8.80 25.90 10.48
N ALA A 78 -8.68 24.66 10.97
CA ALA A 78 -8.61 24.39 12.41
C ALA A 78 -7.89 23.06 12.69
N MET A 79 -6.67 23.12 13.17
CA MET A 79 -5.97 21.97 13.75
C MET A 79 -6.25 21.92 15.24
N ASP A 80 -6.54 20.72 15.78
CA ASP A 80 -6.59 20.52 17.22
C ASP A 80 -5.18 20.54 17.83
N ALA A 81 -5.10 20.58 19.16
CA ALA A 81 -3.84 20.65 19.88
C ALA A 81 -2.88 19.47 19.60
N TYR A 82 -3.45 18.31 19.22
CA TYR A 82 -2.64 17.14 18.86
C TYR A 82 -1.99 17.29 17.49
N HIS A 83 -2.74 17.75 16.50
CA HIS A 83 -2.21 18.06 15.18
C HIS A 83 -1.25 19.26 15.20
N GLU A 84 -1.53 20.31 16.02
CA GLU A 84 -0.63 21.43 16.21
C GLU A 84 0.73 21.00 16.78
N LYS A 85 0.74 20.08 17.74
CA LYS A 85 1.98 19.51 18.28
C LYS A 85 2.78 18.78 17.19
N MET A 86 2.12 17.96 16.37
CA MET A 86 2.78 17.25 15.26
C MET A 86 3.29 18.23 14.19
N PHE A 87 2.54 19.28 13.92
CA PHE A 87 2.96 20.36 13.01
C PHE A 87 4.22 21.08 13.53
N ALA A 88 4.25 21.44 14.79
CA ALA A 88 5.42 22.09 15.40
C ALA A 88 6.68 21.21 15.31
N LEU A 89 6.55 19.89 15.56
CA LEU A 89 7.64 18.93 15.40
C LEU A 89 8.09 18.84 13.93
N CYS A 90 7.15 18.82 13.00
CA CYS A 90 7.43 18.80 11.57
C CYS A 90 8.19 20.05 11.12
N GLN A 91 7.79 21.23 11.61
CA GLN A 91 8.48 22.50 11.36
C GLN A 91 9.89 22.55 11.95
N GLY A 92 10.10 22.01 13.16
CA GLY A 92 11.42 21.89 13.75
C GLY A 92 12.35 21.00 12.93
N ALA A 93 11.83 19.84 12.50
CA ALA A 93 12.57 18.91 11.64
C ALA A 93 12.88 19.51 10.25
N LYS A 94 11.93 20.24 9.65
CA LYS A 94 12.13 20.99 8.41
C LYS A 94 13.37 21.88 8.51
N LYS A 95 13.42 22.73 9.53
CA LYS A 95 14.56 23.64 9.74
C LYS A 95 15.87 22.89 9.84
N ALA A 96 15.91 21.81 10.62
CA ALA A 96 17.11 21.02 10.81
C ALA A 96 17.58 20.36 9.48
N VAL A 97 16.67 19.84 8.68
CA VAL A 97 16.99 19.25 7.37
C VAL A 97 17.52 20.30 6.39
N GLU A 98 16.84 21.43 6.28
CA GLU A 98 17.25 22.54 5.41
C GLU A 98 18.64 23.07 5.81
N GLN A 99 18.88 23.31 7.11
CA GLN A 99 20.19 23.73 7.61
C GLN A 99 21.28 22.69 7.38
N ALA A 100 20.96 21.39 7.52
CA ALA A 100 21.92 20.33 7.25
C ALA A 100 22.35 20.31 5.77
N PHE A 101 21.41 20.41 4.84
CA PHE A 101 21.73 20.47 3.40
C PHE A 101 22.50 21.76 3.06
N GLU A 102 22.06 22.91 3.53
CA GLU A 102 22.70 24.18 3.24
C GLU A 102 24.11 24.26 3.81
N GLY A 103 24.30 23.79 5.04
CA GLY A 103 25.63 23.69 5.66
C GLY A 103 26.56 22.70 4.97
N ALA A 104 26.00 21.60 4.40
CA ALA A 104 26.79 20.65 3.62
C ALA A 104 27.24 21.26 2.27
N ILE A 105 26.40 22.07 1.65
CA ILE A 105 26.73 22.79 0.42
C ILE A 105 27.80 23.86 0.71
N GLU A 106 27.61 24.66 1.75
CA GLU A 106 28.55 25.73 2.14
C GLU A 106 29.91 25.16 2.58
N GLY A 107 29.89 24.00 3.25
CA GLY A 107 31.11 23.29 3.65
C GLY A 107 31.74 22.44 2.55
N GLY A 108 31.25 22.49 1.30
CA GLY A 108 31.80 21.75 0.15
C GLY A 108 31.62 20.23 0.19
N LYS A 109 30.77 19.69 1.10
CA LYS A 109 30.47 18.26 1.22
C LYS A 109 29.52 17.79 0.12
N LEU A 110 28.63 18.66 -0.33
CA LEU A 110 27.68 18.43 -1.41
C LEU A 110 27.67 19.63 -2.34
N ARG A 111 27.45 19.38 -3.63
CA ARG A 111 27.11 20.43 -4.59
C ARG A 111 25.59 20.58 -4.62
N VAL A 112 25.10 21.72 -5.09
CA VAL A 112 23.65 21.95 -5.25
C VAL A 112 23.04 20.87 -6.19
N GLU A 113 23.74 20.53 -7.28
CA GLU A 113 23.31 19.51 -8.24
C GLU A 113 23.20 18.11 -7.59
N ASP A 114 24.08 17.82 -6.64
CA ASP A 114 24.04 16.53 -5.93
C ASP A 114 22.80 16.43 -5.03
N VAL A 115 22.40 17.52 -4.36
CA VAL A 115 21.19 17.56 -3.51
C VAL A 115 19.90 17.38 -4.34
N PHE A 116 19.92 17.83 -5.59
CA PHE A 116 18.78 17.70 -6.53
C PHE A 116 18.96 16.56 -7.53
N ASP A 117 19.81 15.57 -7.21
CA ASP A 117 20.00 14.39 -8.03
C ASP A 117 18.71 13.56 -8.12
N THR A 118 18.27 13.28 -9.34
CA THR A 118 17.09 12.46 -9.66
C THR A 118 17.45 11.23 -10.47
N GLU A 119 18.75 10.93 -10.63
CA GLU A 119 19.23 9.67 -11.18
C GLU A 119 19.12 8.56 -10.12
N PHE A 120 17.93 8.00 -9.99
CA PHE A 120 17.68 6.91 -9.05
C PHE A 120 18.31 5.62 -9.57
N LYS A 121 19.53 5.31 -9.12
CA LYS A 121 20.25 4.11 -9.55
C LYS A 121 19.78 2.89 -8.79
N PRO A 122 19.28 1.83 -9.46
CA PRO A 122 18.82 0.63 -8.78
C PRO A 122 19.97 -0.02 -7.99
N ILE A 123 19.69 -0.41 -6.74
CA ILE A 123 20.62 -1.19 -5.92
C ILE A 123 20.35 -2.67 -6.21
N SER A 124 21.33 -3.34 -6.79
CA SER A 124 21.23 -4.74 -7.17
C SER A 124 20.98 -5.64 -5.96
N GLY A 125 20.16 -6.69 -6.14
CA GLY A 125 19.89 -7.69 -5.11
C GLY A 125 18.95 -7.22 -3.98
N THR A 126 18.26 -6.09 -4.15
CA THR A 126 17.26 -5.61 -3.15
C THR A 126 15.84 -5.93 -3.59
N ASN A 127 15.05 -6.48 -2.68
CA ASN A 127 13.62 -6.74 -2.84
C ASN A 127 12.89 -6.48 -1.50
N PRO A 128 12.07 -5.41 -1.37
CA PRO A 128 11.64 -4.46 -2.42
C PRO A 128 12.79 -3.69 -3.05
N GLN A 129 12.65 -3.30 -4.34
CA GLN A 129 13.66 -2.56 -5.07
C GLN A 129 14.03 -1.26 -4.36
N LYS A 130 15.32 -1.05 -4.16
CA LYS A 130 15.91 0.16 -3.60
C LYS A 130 16.75 0.89 -4.65
N TYR A 131 16.98 2.16 -4.37
CA TYR A 131 17.70 3.06 -5.26
C TYR A 131 18.74 3.86 -4.49
N SER A 132 19.70 4.44 -5.18
CA SER A 132 20.70 5.34 -4.60
C SER A 132 20.75 6.66 -5.35
N THR A 133 21.10 7.72 -4.64
CA THR A 133 21.36 9.07 -5.14
C THR A 133 22.69 9.60 -4.60
N ARG A 134 23.17 10.72 -5.13
CA ARG A 134 24.43 11.33 -4.70
C ARG A 134 24.39 11.91 -3.28
N TYR A 135 23.20 12.20 -2.74
CA TYR A 135 23.05 12.77 -1.38
C TYR A 135 22.76 11.72 -0.29
N ASP A 136 22.65 10.45 -0.65
CA ASP A 136 22.25 9.38 0.31
C ASP A 136 23.21 9.23 1.49
N SER A 137 24.53 9.16 1.23
CA SER A 137 25.52 9.01 2.30
C SER A 137 25.47 10.17 3.28
N PHE A 138 25.21 11.38 2.79
CA PHE A 138 25.03 12.55 3.62
C PHE A 138 23.77 12.45 4.47
N THR A 139 22.62 12.12 3.88
CA THR A 139 21.35 12.04 4.61
C THR A 139 21.35 10.93 5.65
N ASP A 140 21.97 9.79 5.38
CA ASP A 140 22.10 8.68 6.33
C ASP A 140 22.89 9.12 7.58
N GLY A 141 24.01 9.83 7.39
CA GLY A 141 24.83 10.32 8.46
C GLY A 141 24.25 11.52 9.22
N ALA A 142 23.74 12.51 8.49
CA ALA A 142 23.31 13.78 9.09
C ALA A 142 21.89 13.72 9.68
N LEU A 143 20.97 12.99 9.04
CA LEU A 143 19.56 13.03 9.41
C LEU A 143 19.11 11.82 10.24
N GLY A 144 19.85 10.70 10.18
CA GLY A 144 19.47 9.47 10.87
C GLY A 144 19.27 9.65 12.37
N ALA A 145 20.25 10.22 13.05
CA ALA A 145 20.19 10.46 14.50
C ALA A 145 19.08 11.44 14.93
N MET A 146 18.81 12.46 14.10
CA MET A 146 17.71 13.40 14.32
C MET A 146 16.36 12.67 14.24
N ILE A 147 16.16 11.87 13.20
CA ILE A 147 14.93 11.07 13.01
C ILE A 147 14.72 10.12 14.19
N ASP A 148 15.77 9.43 14.64
CA ASP A 148 15.68 8.52 15.80
C ASP A 148 15.28 9.27 17.07
N THR A 149 15.83 10.46 17.29
CA THR A 149 15.48 11.29 18.45
C THR A 149 14.01 11.71 18.41
N ILE A 150 13.51 12.11 17.25
CA ILE A 150 12.11 12.47 17.07
C ILE A 150 11.21 11.27 17.38
N MET A 151 11.52 10.09 16.82
CA MET A 151 10.74 8.88 17.02
C MET A 151 10.74 8.41 18.49
N LYS A 152 11.91 8.42 19.14
CA LYS A 152 12.06 8.00 20.54
C LYS A 152 11.23 8.86 21.49
N ASN A 153 11.17 10.16 21.25
CA ASN A 153 10.46 11.11 22.12
C ASN A 153 8.95 11.17 21.84
N ASN A 154 8.47 10.51 20.79
CA ASN A 154 7.07 10.57 20.35
C ASN A 154 6.55 9.16 19.97
N PRO A 155 6.21 8.31 20.96
CA PRO A 155 5.85 6.90 20.73
C PRO A 155 4.54 6.71 19.92
N HIS A 156 3.74 7.77 19.73
CA HIS A 156 2.56 7.73 18.87
C HIS A 156 2.87 7.89 17.38
N MET A 157 4.10 8.27 17.06
CA MET A 157 4.54 8.36 15.67
C MET A 157 4.73 6.98 15.06
N LEU A 158 4.36 6.86 13.80
CA LEU A 158 4.58 5.68 12.97
C LEU A 158 5.82 5.83 12.10
N TYR A 159 6.13 7.07 11.70
CA TYR A 159 7.36 7.42 10.99
C TYR A 159 7.67 8.92 11.03
N ALA A 160 8.92 9.24 10.74
CA ALA A 160 9.40 10.58 10.44
C ALA A 160 10.41 10.48 9.30
N VAL A 161 10.23 11.25 8.22
CA VAL A 161 11.04 11.13 7.01
C VAL A 161 11.17 12.45 6.24
N PRO A 162 12.36 12.80 5.74
CA PRO A 162 12.51 13.68 4.60
C PRO A 162 12.21 12.88 3.33
N MET A 163 11.38 13.40 2.45
CA MET A 163 11.02 12.76 1.19
C MET A 163 11.21 13.75 0.04
N HIS A 164 11.97 13.37 -0.97
CA HIS A 164 12.11 14.13 -2.19
C HIS A 164 10.76 14.23 -2.92
N LYS A 165 10.51 15.31 -3.64
CA LYS A 165 9.24 15.56 -4.36
C LYS A 165 8.87 14.47 -5.40
N SER A 166 9.82 13.64 -5.82
CA SER A 166 9.57 12.46 -6.66
C SER A 166 9.02 11.25 -5.89
N GLY A 167 8.88 11.33 -4.57
CA GLY A 167 8.51 10.20 -3.72
C GLY A 167 9.68 9.38 -3.18
N TYR A 168 10.93 9.77 -3.48
CA TYR A 168 12.10 9.07 -2.99
C TYR A 168 12.39 9.42 -1.52
N ILE A 169 12.62 8.39 -0.70
CA ILE A 169 13.02 8.55 0.71
C ILE A 169 14.48 8.14 0.87
N PRO A 170 15.42 9.09 1.04
CA PRO A 170 16.81 8.76 1.25
C PRO A 170 17.05 8.05 2.59
N THR A 171 16.43 8.53 3.67
CA THR A 171 16.60 8.00 5.02
C THR A 171 15.25 7.97 5.73
N HIS A 172 14.82 6.78 6.19
CA HIS A 172 13.55 6.56 6.86
C HIS A 172 13.78 6.20 8.34
N SER A 173 12.80 6.45 9.21
CA SER A 173 12.83 5.95 10.60
C SER A 173 12.88 4.41 10.66
N ALA A 174 12.18 3.69 9.76
CA ALA A 174 12.30 2.25 9.60
C ALA A 174 13.44 1.95 8.61
N ARG A 175 14.62 1.60 9.16
CA ARG A 175 15.84 1.33 8.40
C ARG A 175 16.69 0.20 9.00
N ALA A 176 16.04 -0.84 9.50
CA ALA A 176 16.71 -2.03 9.97
C ALA A 176 17.59 -2.65 8.86
N PRO A 177 18.66 -3.37 9.19
CA PRO A 177 19.43 -4.12 8.21
C PRO A 177 18.53 -5.02 7.37
N LEU A 178 18.84 -5.15 6.07
CA LEU A 178 18.10 -6.04 5.18
C LEU A 178 18.33 -7.50 5.60
N THR A 179 17.25 -8.27 5.60
CA THR A 179 17.24 -9.69 5.99
C THR A 179 17.24 -10.63 4.79
N GLY A 180 16.85 -10.13 3.61
CA GLY A 180 16.57 -10.92 2.42
C GLY A 180 15.15 -11.51 2.38
N ASP A 181 14.39 -11.35 3.45
CA ASP A 181 12.97 -11.73 3.53
C ASP A 181 12.13 -10.53 3.08
N TYR A 182 11.32 -10.72 2.03
CA TYR A 182 10.55 -9.64 1.42
C TYR A 182 9.62 -8.94 2.40
N GLU A 183 8.86 -9.69 3.19
CA GLU A 183 7.86 -9.09 4.10
C GLU A 183 8.53 -8.32 5.24
N LYS A 184 9.61 -8.86 5.81
CA LYS A 184 10.38 -8.18 6.85
C LYS A 184 11.03 -6.92 6.31
N ASP A 185 11.62 -6.99 5.11
CA ASP A 185 12.31 -5.87 4.49
C ASP A 185 11.32 -4.80 3.98
N LEU A 186 10.11 -5.20 3.57
CA LEU A 186 9.04 -4.30 3.13
C LEU A 186 8.65 -3.28 4.22
N PHE A 187 8.55 -3.72 5.46
CA PHE A 187 8.15 -2.88 6.60
C PHE A 187 9.33 -2.44 7.47
N GLY A 188 10.34 -3.28 7.61
CA GLY A 188 11.51 -3.02 8.48
C GLY A 188 12.53 -2.05 7.88
N ASN A 189 12.63 -1.97 6.54
CA ASN A 189 13.55 -1.05 5.88
C ASN A 189 12.89 -0.32 4.70
N ARG A 190 12.41 0.88 4.98
CA ARG A 190 11.71 1.73 4.00
C ARG A 190 12.60 2.82 3.39
N SER A 191 13.88 2.94 3.81
CA SER A 191 14.87 3.84 3.19
C SER A 191 15.21 3.42 1.77
N LYS A 192 15.64 4.37 0.95
CA LYS A 192 16.09 4.15 -0.43
C LYS A 192 15.00 3.63 -1.36
N ARG A 193 13.74 3.91 -1.05
CA ARG A 193 12.58 3.51 -1.86
C ARG A 193 11.89 4.71 -2.47
N ILE A 194 11.21 4.48 -3.60
CA ILE A 194 10.33 5.45 -4.25
C ILE A 194 8.89 5.05 -3.96
N PHE A 195 8.12 5.98 -3.42
CA PHE A 195 6.70 5.84 -3.14
C PHE A 195 5.90 6.69 -4.11
N THR A 196 4.73 6.22 -4.48
CA THR A 196 3.81 6.88 -5.41
C THR A 196 2.61 7.49 -4.69
N ASP A 197 1.69 8.08 -5.44
CA ASP A 197 0.39 8.57 -4.99
C ASP A 197 0.44 9.52 -3.78
N ARG A 198 -0.06 9.06 -2.62
CA ARG A 198 -0.08 9.85 -1.38
C ARG A 198 1.30 10.26 -0.90
N GLY A 199 2.30 9.41 -1.15
CA GLY A 199 3.70 9.73 -0.84
C GLY A 199 4.17 10.95 -1.61
N VAL A 200 4.00 10.95 -2.91
CA VAL A 200 4.35 12.08 -3.78
C VAL A 200 3.54 13.31 -3.42
N ARG A 201 2.22 13.19 -3.20
CA ARG A 201 1.37 14.30 -2.81
C ARG A 201 1.87 14.99 -1.53
N GLY A 202 2.21 14.20 -0.49
CA GLY A 202 2.76 14.72 0.77
C GLY A 202 4.15 15.32 0.66
N ALA A 203 4.93 14.98 -0.37
CA ALA A 203 6.28 15.51 -0.58
C ALA A 203 6.34 16.66 -1.59
N ASN A 204 5.39 16.73 -2.53
CA ASN A 204 5.43 17.67 -3.66
C ASN A 204 4.47 18.87 -3.52
N HIS A 205 3.83 19.05 -2.36
CA HIS A 205 3.03 20.25 -2.13
C HIS A 205 3.90 21.42 -1.68
N GLU A 206 3.42 22.65 -1.97
CA GLU A 206 4.02 23.90 -1.53
C GLU A 206 3.14 24.67 -0.52
N LYS A 207 2.07 24.04 -0.01
CA LYS A 207 1.25 24.59 1.07
C LYS A 207 2.08 24.69 2.36
N PRO A 208 1.79 25.66 3.26
CA PRO A 208 2.48 25.74 4.55
C PRO A 208 2.43 24.43 5.36
N VAL A 209 1.32 23.71 5.24
CA VAL A 209 1.08 22.40 5.84
C VAL A 209 0.09 21.61 4.99
N LEU A 210 0.26 20.31 4.95
CA LEU A 210 -0.70 19.36 4.39
C LEU A 210 -0.94 18.26 5.43
N LEU A 211 -2.20 18.08 5.84
CA LEU A 211 -2.64 16.99 6.72
C LEU A 211 -3.49 16.01 5.92
N GLN A 212 -3.03 14.78 5.83
CA GLN A 212 -3.71 13.67 5.16
C GLN A 212 -4.13 12.63 6.20
N THR A 213 -5.29 12.00 6.01
CA THR A 213 -5.73 10.86 6.83
C THR A 213 -6.07 9.71 5.89
N TYR A 214 -5.44 8.57 6.10
CA TYR A 214 -5.64 7.40 5.25
C TYR A 214 -5.34 6.09 5.97
N ARG A 215 -5.76 4.99 5.34
CA ARG A 215 -5.40 3.64 5.77
C ARG A 215 -4.12 3.19 5.07
N ARG A 216 -3.16 2.70 5.85
CA ARG A 216 -1.92 2.07 5.34
C ARG A 216 -2.20 0.69 4.73
N GLU A 217 -1.18 0.13 4.07
CA GLU A 217 -1.19 -1.24 3.51
C GLU A 217 -1.48 -2.32 4.57
N ASP A 218 -1.05 -2.09 5.82
CA ASP A 218 -1.31 -2.97 6.97
C ASP A 218 -2.68 -2.75 7.64
N GLY A 219 -3.54 -1.93 7.04
CA GLY A 219 -4.89 -1.65 7.53
C GLY A 219 -4.98 -0.59 8.63
N VAL A 220 -3.88 -0.07 9.14
CA VAL A 220 -3.85 0.96 10.19
C VAL A 220 -4.27 2.31 9.62
N ILE A 221 -5.26 2.95 10.26
CA ILE A 221 -5.61 4.35 9.97
C ILE A 221 -4.57 5.24 10.62
N MET A 222 -4.08 6.22 9.87
CA MET A 222 -3.07 7.15 10.33
C MET A 222 -3.30 8.56 9.79
N HIS A 223 -2.77 9.53 10.51
CA HIS A 223 -2.56 10.88 10.04
C HIS A 223 -1.14 11.03 9.49
N ASP A 224 -0.99 11.85 8.47
CA ASP A 224 0.28 12.20 7.85
C ASP A 224 0.33 13.71 7.67
N ILE A 225 1.14 14.38 8.48
CA ILE A 225 1.38 15.81 8.37
C ILE A 225 2.68 16.06 7.64
N SER A 226 2.67 16.98 6.71
CA SER A 226 3.85 17.32 5.91
C SER A 226 4.02 18.83 5.74
N VAL A 227 5.27 19.25 5.62
CA VAL A 227 5.68 20.64 5.34
C VAL A 227 6.71 20.64 4.22
N PRO A 228 6.68 21.62 3.30
CA PRO A 228 7.61 21.68 2.19
C PRO A 228 9.03 22.00 2.65
N LEU A 229 10.02 21.33 2.05
CA LEU A 229 11.44 21.54 2.25
C LEU A 229 12.04 22.31 1.08
N TYR A 230 12.84 23.35 1.40
CA TYR A 230 13.55 24.14 0.41
C TYR A 230 15.05 24.10 0.67
N VAL A 231 15.84 24.00 -0.38
CA VAL A 231 17.30 24.08 -0.32
C VAL A 231 17.75 25.13 -1.33
N LYS A 232 18.48 26.13 -0.86
CA LYS A 232 18.87 27.30 -1.68
C LYS A 232 17.68 27.91 -2.44
N GLY A 233 16.54 28.02 -1.75
CA GLY A 233 15.30 28.60 -2.31
C GLY A 233 14.54 27.71 -3.32
N ARG A 234 15.01 26.49 -3.59
CA ARG A 234 14.35 25.56 -4.51
C ARG A 234 13.60 24.48 -3.73
N HIS A 235 12.36 24.20 -4.13
CA HIS A 235 11.57 23.12 -3.55
C HIS A 235 12.23 21.74 -3.79
N TRP A 236 12.68 21.12 -2.70
CA TRP A 236 13.33 19.81 -2.71
C TRP A 236 12.34 18.66 -2.53
N GLY A 237 11.39 18.85 -1.63
CA GLY A 237 10.42 17.83 -1.25
C GLY A 237 9.64 18.22 -0.01
N GLY A 238 9.37 17.27 0.89
CA GLY A 238 8.67 17.53 2.14
C GLY A 238 9.30 16.78 3.33
N PHE A 239 9.19 17.33 4.53
CA PHE A 239 9.34 16.57 5.75
C PHE A 239 7.97 16.07 6.18
N ARG A 240 7.87 14.78 6.49
CA ARG A 240 6.61 14.11 6.76
C ARG A 240 6.67 13.35 8.08
N ILE A 241 5.60 13.44 8.84
CA ILE A 241 5.39 12.70 10.08
C ILE A 241 4.08 11.93 9.98
N GLY A 242 4.17 10.60 10.05
CA GLY A 242 3.00 9.73 10.19
C GLY A 242 2.76 9.38 11.65
N TYR A 243 1.51 9.48 12.12
CA TYR A 243 1.16 9.23 13.52
C TYR A 243 -0.24 8.63 13.65
N LYS A 244 -0.48 7.93 14.77
CA LYS A 244 -1.78 7.34 15.06
C LYS A 244 -2.80 8.43 15.38
N PRO A 245 -4.09 8.23 15.05
CA PRO A 245 -5.15 9.07 15.62
C PRO A 245 -5.02 9.07 17.15
N SER A 246 -5.24 10.21 17.80
CA SER A 246 -5.36 10.22 19.25
C SER A 246 -6.53 9.31 19.62
N ALA A 247 -6.31 8.37 20.54
CA ALA A 247 -7.44 7.71 21.18
C ALA A 247 -8.21 8.78 21.94
N VAL A 248 -9.44 9.06 21.48
CA VAL A 248 -10.39 9.91 22.17
C VAL A 248 -10.87 9.16 23.40
#